data_ae102356ada66a24201e2e881c691821
#
_entry.id   ae102356ada66a24201e2e881c691821
#
_cell.length_a   1.000
_cell.length_b   1.000
_cell.length_c   1.000
_cell.angle_alpha   90.00
_cell.angle_beta   90.00
_cell.angle_gamma   90.00
#
_symmetry.space_group_name_H-M   'P 1'
#
loop_
_entity.id
_entity.type
_entity.pdbx_description
1 polymer ?
#
loop_
_entity_poly.entity_id
_entity_poly.type
_entity_poly.pdbx_seq_one_letter_code
_entity_poly.pdbx_strand_id
1 'polypeptide(L)'
;MTHYRLTDLVKSLPATVPFVGPETQERSRGGAFRARIGANENVFGPSPAVAEAIAQAASGAWMYGDPENHVLRHAIAEHHGIALDNVMTGEGIDGLLGYVVRMLVEPGDRVVTSTGAYPTFNYHVVGYDGSLVTVPYRDDCEDLEALLEAAADQQAKLIYLANPDNPMGTWWGAEVINEMIARVPEGTLLLLDEAYGEFAEPDTLPEIDVSS
;
A
#
# COMPACT_ATOMS: atom_id res chain seq x y z
N MET A 1 7.53 34.19 -17.47
CA MET A 1 7.27 33.09 -16.51
C MET A 1 8.58 32.67 -15.91
N THR A 2 8.66 32.59 -14.58
CA THR A 2 9.86 32.15 -13.88
C THR A 2 9.98 30.63 -14.07
N HIS A 3 11.04 30.16 -14.75
CA HIS A 3 11.29 28.74 -14.95
C HIS A 3 12.05 28.20 -13.75
N TYR A 4 11.42 27.31 -12.98
CA TYR A 4 12.10 26.58 -11.91
C TYR A 4 13.04 25.52 -12.50
N ARG A 5 14.16 25.26 -11.81
CA ARG A 5 15.11 24.19 -12.17
C ARG A 5 14.62 22.85 -11.59
N LEU A 6 13.64 22.26 -12.28
CA LEU A 6 13.18 20.90 -11.92
C LEU A 6 14.26 19.87 -12.28
N THR A 7 14.30 18.76 -11.54
CA THR A 7 15.14 17.61 -11.88
C THR A 7 14.66 16.98 -13.18
N ASP A 8 15.53 16.24 -13.86
CA ASP A 8 15.15 15.57 -15.10
C ASP A 8 14.13 14.45 -14.83
N LEU A 9 14.25 13.77 -13.69
CA LEU A 9 13.25 12.82 -13.22
C LEU A 9 11.86 13.47 -13.12
N VAL A 10 11.72 14.59 -12.40
CA VAL A 10 10.44 15.29 -12.27
C VAL A 10 9.86 15.73 -13.61
N LYS A 11 10.70 16.14 -14.57
CA LYS A 11 10.28 16.50 -15.92
C LYS A 11 9.77 15.31 -16.74
N SER A 12 10.26 14.09 -16.45
CA SER A 12 9.87 12.87 -17.14
C SER A 12 8.56 12.27 -16.60
N LEU A 13 8.17 12.61 -15.35
CA LEU A 13 6.96 12.10 -14.74
C LEU A 13 5.71 12.65 -15.42
N PRO A 14 4.64 11.86 -15.56
CA PRO A 14 3.37 12.34 -16.10
C PRO A 14 2.76 13.41 -15.18
N ALA A 15 2.24 14.47 -15.76
CA ALA A 15 1.55 15.54 -15.03
C ALA A 15 0.10 15.15 -14.63
N THR A 16 -0.12 13.87 -14.40
CA THR A 16 -1.42 13.30 -13.99
C THR A 16 -1.33 12.76 -12.58
N VAL A 17 -2.46 12.76 -11.88
CA VAL A 17 -2.56 12.13 -10.57
C VAL A 17 -2.95 10.65 -10.72
N PRO A 18 -2.43 9.74 -9.90
CA PRO A 18 -2.76 8.32 -9.99
C PRO A 18 -4.22 8.03 -9.62
N PHE A 19 -4.83 8.87 -8.80
CA PHE A 19 -6.21 8.73 -8.35
C PHE A 19 -6.98 10.05 -8.51
N VAL A 20 -8.16 9.99 -9.13
CA VAL A 20 -9.09 11.12 -9.24
C VAL A 20 -10.27 10.87 -8.31
N GLY A 21 -10.31 11.59 -7.19
CA GLY A 21 -11.35 11.44 -6.18
C GLY A 21 -12.76 11.75 -6.70
N PRO A 22 -13.79 11.19 -6.05
CA PRO A 22 -15.18 11.36 -6.45
C PRO A 22 -15.62 12.83 -6.46
N GLU A 23 -15.10 13.69 -5.59
CA GLU A 23 -15.42 15.12 -5.57
C GLU A 23 -15.00 15.82 -6.86
N THR A 24 -13.84 15.47 -7.41
CA THR A 24 -13.36 16.02 -8.68
C THR A 24 -14.22 15.54 -9.83
N GLN A 25 -14.64 14.29 -9.81
CA GLN A 25 -15.54 13.72 -10.80
C GLN A 25 -16.94 14.37 -10.72
N GLU A 26 -17.48 14.56 -9.50
CA GLU A 26 -18.76 15.25 -9.27
C GLU A 26 -18.73 16.71 -9.77
N ARG A 27 -17.64 17.43 -9.49
CA ARG A 27 -17.43 18.79 -10.04
C ARG A 27 -17.41 18.79 -11.56
N SER A 28 -16.72 17.85 -12.16
CA SER A 28 -16.58 17.78 -13.63
C SER A 28 -17.90 17.44 -14.33
N ARG A 29 -18.72 16.57 -13.72
CA ARG A 29 -20.04 16.19 -14.27
C ARG A 29 -21.17 17.15 -13.90
N GLY A 30 -20.94 18.08 -12.99
CA GLY A 30 -21.94 19.06 -12.57
C GLY A 30 -23.01 18.51 -11.62
N GLY A 31 -22.75 17.43 -10.87
CA GLY A 31 -23.71 16.85 -9.93
C GLY A 31 -23.14 15.70 -9.10
N ALA A 32 -23.73 15.50 -7.92
CA ALA A 32 -23.34 14.43 -7.02
C ALA A 32 -23.65 13.03 -7.59
N PHE A 33 -22.87 12.05 -7.18
CA PHE A 33 -23.16 10.64 -7.45
C PHE A 33 -24.40 10.20 -6.67
N ARG A 34 -25.20 9.32 -7.25
CA ARG A 34 -26.30 8.64 -6.54
C ARG A 34 -25.81 7.64 -5.52
N ALA A 35 -24.64 7.07 -5.75
CA ALA A 35 -23.91 6.18 -4.84
C ALA A 35 -22.42 6.37 -5.07
N ARG A 36 -21.63 6.49 -3.98
CA ARG A 36 -20.17 6.64 -3.99
C ARG A 36 -19.56 5.31 -3.59
N ILE A 37 -19.33 4.43 -4.57
CA ILE A 37 -18.79 3.07 -4.34
C ILE A 37 -17.44 2.84 -5.03
N GLY A 38 -16.98 3.81 -5.82
CA GLY A 38 -15.78 3.62 -6.66
C GLY A 38 -14.45 3.93 -5.99
N ALA A 39 -14.44 4.46 -4.76
CA ALA A 39 -13.24 4.81 -4.02
C ALA A 39 -12.97 3.87 -2.84
N ASN A 40 -13.67 2.75 -2.75
CA ASN A 40 -13.63 1.78 -1.64
C ASN A 40 -13.88 2.41 -0.25
N GLU A 41 -14.58 3.54 -0.21
CA GLU A 41 -14.94 4.19 1.06
C GLU A 41 -15.99 3.36 1.81
N ASN A 42 -15.80 3.25 3.14
CA ASN A 42 -16.80 2.62 3.99
C ASN A 42 -18.02 3.53 4.18
N VAL A 43 -19.04 3.31 3.35
CA VAL A 43 -20.27 4.12 3.36
C VAL A 43 -21.11 3.99 4.64
N PHE A 44 -20.83 3.01 5.50
CA PHE A 44 -21.47 2.87 6.82
C PHE A 44 -20.91 3.84 7.86
N GLY A 45 -19.77 4.50 7.54
CA GLY A 45 -19.09 5.44 8.44
C GLY A 45 -18.35 4.76 9.60
N PRO A 46 -17.77 5.55 10.51
CA PRO A 46 -17.04 5.04 11.67
C PRO A 46 -18.01 4.46 12.72
N SER A 47 -17.51 3.57 13.56
CA SER A 47 -18.29 3.10 14.72
C SER A 47 -18.62 4.27 15.67
N PRO A 48 -19.72 4.17 16.44
CA PRO A 48 -20.07 5.21 17.42
C PRO A 48 -18.95 5.49 18.42
N ALA A 49 -18.21 4.47 18.86
CA ALA A 49 -17.10 4.62 19.78
C ALA A 49 -15.93 5.43 19.15
N VAL A 50 -15.63 5.20 17.88
CA VAL A 50 -14.61 5.96 17.15
C VAL A 50 -15.05 7.42 16.98
N ALA A 51 -16.31 7.66 16.61
CA ALA A 51 -16.84 9.02 16.46
C ALA A 51 -16.78 9.79 17.78
N GLU A 52 -17.10 9.17 18.92
CA GLU A 52 -17.00 9.76 20.24
C GLU A 52 -15.55 10.07 20.62
N ALA A 53 -14.61 9.15 20.40
CA ALA A 53 -13.19 9.35 20.67
C ALA A 53 -12.62 10.53 19.89
N ILE A 54 -12.98 10.67 18.59
CA ILE A 54 -12.58 11.81 17.76
C ILE A 54 -13.13 13.11 18.33
N ALA A 55 -14.41 13.15 18.74
CA ALA A 55 -15.01 14.35 19.32
C ALA A 55 -14.33 14.77 20.62
N GLN A 56 -13.95 13.82 21.47
CA GLN A 56 -13.21 14.10 22.71
C GLN A 56 -11.81 14.62 22.42
N ALA A 57 -11.09 14.06 21.44
CA ALA A 57 -9.75 14.46 21.06
C ALA A 57 -9.69 15.83 20.37
N ALA A 58 -10.79 16.29 19.76
CA ALA A 58 -10.81 17.51 18.93
C ALA A 58 -10.32 18.77 19.65
N SER A 59 -10.56 18.89 20.96
CA SER A 59 -10.09 20.05 21.76
C SER A 59 -8.57 20.11 21.89
N GLY A 60 -7.87 18.99 21.70
CA GLY A 60 -6.41 18.87 21.73
C GLY A 60 -5.73 18.99 20.37
N ALA A 61 -6.50 19.12 19.28
CA ALA A 61 -5.96 19.11 17.91
C ALA A 61 -5.03 20.28 17.56
N TRP A 62 -4.92 21.29 18.41
CA TRP A 62 -3.97 22.38 18.29
C TRP A 62 -2.53 22.00 18.65
N MET A 63 -2.33 20.91 19.37
CA MET A 63 -1.01 20.40 19.74
C MET A 63 -0.42 19.58 18.59
N TYR A 64 0.90 19.55 18.51
CA TYR A 64 1.56 18.53 17.69
C TYR A 64 1.21 17.14 18.21
N GLY A 65 1.06 16.20 17.31
CA GLY A 65 0.93 14.79 17.67
C GLY A 65 2.21 14.26 18.32
N ASP A 66 2.07 13.16 19.05
CA ASP A 66 3.22 12.44 19.59
C ASP A 66 4.09 11.91 18.43
N PRO A 67 5.36 12.35 18.29
CA PRO A 67 6.21 11.96 17.19
C PRO A 67 6.57 10.46 17.20
N GLU A 68 6.44 9.78 18.34
CA GLU A 68 6.69 8.35 18.47
C GLU A 68 5.42 7.52 18.22
N ASN A 69 4.25 8.16 18.11
CA ASN A 69 2.94 7.49 18.00
C ASN A 69 2.77 6.36 19.04
N HIS A 70 3.25 6.61 20.28
CA HIS A 70 3.39 5.61 21.33
C HIS A 70 2.11 4.80 21.57
N VAL A 71 0.98 5.47 21.77
CA VAL A 71 -0.30 4.83 22.08
C VAL A 71 -0.76 3.95 20.91
N LEU A 72 -0.68 4.46 19.67
CA LEU A 72 -1.10 3.72 18.47
C LEU A 72 -0.22 2.49 18.24
N ARG A 73 1.11 2.66 18.32
CA ARG A 73 2.05 1.55 18.10
C ARG A 73 1.89 0.45 19.15
N HIS A 74 1.65 0.79 20.41
CA HIS A 74 1.38 -0.21 21.45
C HIS A 74 0.07 -0.96 21.20
N ALA A 75 -0.99 -0.26 20.79
CA ALA A 75 -2.27 -0.90 20.49
C ALA A 75 -2.14 -1.87 19.29
N ILE A 76 -1.37 -1.49 18.25
CA ILE A 76 -1.10 -2.38 17.10
C ILE A 76 -0.26 -3.59 17.54
N ALA A 77 0.82 -3.37 18.30
CA ALA A 77 1.68 -4.45 18.78
C ALA A 77 0.91 -5.46 19.64
N GLU A 78 0.05 -4.97 20.55
CA GLU A 78 -0.80 -5.81 21.38
C GLU A 78 -1.84 -6.58 20.55
N HIS A 79 -2.48 -5.91 19.58
CA HIS A 79 -3.49 -6.53 18.73
C HIS A 79 -2.92 -7.69 17.89
N HIS A 80 -1.74 -7.52 17.34
CA HIS A 80 -1.07 -8.52 16.49
C HIS A 80 -0.14 -9.46 17.27
N GLY A 81 0.06 -9.27 18.56
CA GLY A 81 0.96 -10.10 19.39
C GLY A 81 2.44 -10.00 19.02
N ILE A 82 2.88 -8.87 18.47
CA ILE A 82 4.26 -8.64 18.01
C ILE A 82 5.00 -7.61 18.87
N ALA A 83 6.33 -7.57 18.78
CA ALA A 83 7.13 -6.59 19.49
C ALA A 83 6.90 -5.16 18.94
N LEU A 84 7.01 -4.16 19.83
CA LEU A 84 6.83 -2.75 19.46
C LEU A 84 7.82 -2.30 18.37
N ASP A 85 9.03 -2.85 18.36
CA ASP A 85 10.07 -2.52 17.38
C ASP A 85 9.72 -2.99 15.96
N ASN A 86 8.76 -3.90 15.83
CA ASN A 86 8.25 -4.38 14.54
C ASN A 86 7.03 -3.56 14.05
N VAL A 87 6.67 -2.48 14.74
CA VAL A 87 5.55 -1.62 14.36
C VAL A 87 6.04 -0.26 13.92
N MET A 88 5.68 0.10 12.69
CA MET A 88 5.85 1.44 12.14
C MET A 88 4.48 2.02 11.76
N THR A 89 4.28 3.30 12.00
CA THR A 89 3.08 4.04 11.62
C THR A 89 3.44 5.22 10.73
N GLY A 90 2.53 5.60 9.85
CA GLY A 90 2.74 6.70 8.90
C GLY A 90 1.42 7.34 8.45
N GLU A 91 1.47 8.11 7.38
CA GLU A 91 0.34 8.83 6.80
C GLU A 91 -0.52 7.89 5.92
N GLY A 92 -1.05 6.83 6.52
CA GLY A 92 -1.78 5.77 5.82
C GLY A 92 -0.87 4.88 4.97
N ILE A 93 -1.49 3.99 4.18
CA ILE A 93 -0.75 3.04 3.35
C ILE A 93 0.15 3.75 2.34
N ASP A 94 -0.30 4.85 1.73
CA ASP A 94 0.46 5.56 0.71
C ASP A 94 1.79 6.11 1.26
N GLY A 95 1.77 6.68 2.47
CA GLY A 95 3.00 7.14 3.12
C GLY A 95 3.96 5.99 3.44
N LEU A 96 3.44 4.88 3.94
CA LEU A 96 4.24 3.69 4.26
C LEU A 96 4.87 3.07 3.03
N LEU A 97 4.13 2.93 1.93
CA LEU A 97 4.64 2.46 0.64
C LEU A 97 5.77 3.35 0.13
N GLY A 98 5.59 4.67 0.24
CA GLY A 98 6.63 5.65 -0.11
C GLY A 98 7.90 5.52 0.74
N TYR A 99 7.78 5.23 2.04
CA TYR A 99 8.94 5.01 2.90
C TYR A 99 9.69 3.74 2.54
N VAL A 100 8.99 2.64 2.24
CA VAL A 100 9.63 1.38 1.81
C VAL A 100 10.40 1.60 0.50
N VAL A 101 9.78 2.22 -0.49
CA VAL A 101 10.45 2.53 -1.76
C VAL A 101 11.67 3.41 -1.53
N ARG A 102 11.54 4.48 -0.74
CA ARG A 102 12.65 5.38 -0.41
C ARG A 102 13.83 4.69 0.29
N MET A 103 13.57 3.68 1.11
CA MET A 103 14.62 2.95 1.84
C MET A 103 15.36 1.96 0.96
N LEU A 104 14.71 1.37 -0.04
CA LEU A 104 15.20 0.19 -0.73
C LEU A 104 15.52 0.41 -2.22
N VAL A 105 14.92 1.43 -2.85
CA VAL A 105 14.99 1.62 -4.30
C VAL A 105 15.89 2.78 -4.67
N GLU A 106 16.91 2.51 -5.46
CA GLU A 106 17.77 3.49 -6.11
C GLU A 106 17.47 3.57 -7.61
N PRO A 107 17.93 4.64 -8.31
CA PRO A 107 17.74 4.77 -9.74
C PRO A 107 18.15 3.53 -10.53
N GLY A 108 17.21 2.95 -11.27
CA GLY A 108 17.41 1.77 -12.09
C GLY A 108 17.18 0.42 -11.39
N ASP A 109 16.99 0.38 -10.07
CA ASP A 109 16.61 -0.84 -9.36
C ASP A 109 15.29 -1.39 -9.87
N ARG A 110 15.16 -2.72 -9.90
CA ARG A 110 13.97 -3.42 -10.36
C ARG A 110 13.00 -3.65 -9.21
N VAL A 111 11.73 -3.38 -9.49
CA VAL A 111 10.60 -3.65 -8.58
C VAL A 111 9.55 -4.41 -9.36
N VAL A 112 9.18 -5.58 -8.88
CA VAL A 112 8.21 -6.48 -9.52
C VAL A 112 6.83 -6.28 -8.90
N THR A 113 5.80 -6.22 -9.74
CA THR A 113 4.39 -6.13 -9.32
C THR A 113 3.47 -6.64 -10.43
N SER A 114 2.18 -6.80 -10.15
CA SER A 114 1.19 -7.17 -11.15
C SER A 114 0.79 -6.01 -12.04
N THR A 115 0.49 -6.29 -13.31
CA THR A 115 -0.03 -5.29 -14.24
C THR A 115 -1.43 -4.87 -13.81
N GLY A 116 -1.61 -3.62 -13.40
CA GLY A 116 -2.89 -3.13 -12.88
C GLY A 116 -3.01 -3.14 -11.36
N ALA A 117 -1.98 -3.58 -10.63
CA ALA A 117 -1.88 -3.45 -9.18
C ALA A 117 -2.00 -1.98 -8.74
N TYR A 118 -2.14 -1.78 -7.43
CA TYR A 118 -2.41 -0.47 -6.84
C TYR A 118 -1.50 0.65 -7.37
N PRO A 119 -2.04 1.65 -8.07
CA PRO A 119 -1.24 2.57 -8.88
C PRO A 119 -0.36 3.52 -8.06
N THR A 120 -0.70 3.80 -6.79
CA THR A 120 0.08 4.70 -5.94
C THR A 120 1.44 4.10 -5.60
N PHE A 121 1.53 2.78 -5.38
CA PHE A 121 2.80 2.10 -5.23
C PHE A 121 3.70 2.30 -6.45
N ASN A 122 3.16 2.06 -7.64
CA ASN A 122 3.88 2.25 -8.90
C ASN A 122 4.36 3.70 -9.07
N TYR A 123 3.56 4.67 -8.63
CA TYR A 123 3.91 6.08 -8.65
C TYR A 123 5.12 6.39 -7.76
N HIS A 124 5.19 5.79 -6.57
CA HIS A 124 6.35 5.90 -5.69
C HIS A 124 7.61 5.33 -6.33
N VAL A 125 7.54 4.11 -6.90
CA VAL A 125 8.68 3.47 -7.54
C VAL A 125 9.24 4.36 -8.66
N VAL A 126 8.39 4.81 -9.58
CA VAL A 126 8.81 5.68 -10.68
C VAL A 126 9.29 7.03 -10.16
N GLY A 127 8.71 7.55 -9.09
CA GLY A 127 9.09 8.80 -8.43
C GLY A 127 10.50 8.78 -7.82
N TYR A 128 11.05 7.60 -7.55
CA TYR A 128 12.44 7.38 -7.11
C TYR A 128 13.35 6.84 -8.22
N ASP A 129 12.89 6.91 -9.48
CA ASP A 129 13.63 6.43 -10.65
C ASP A 129 13.88 4.91 -10.66
N GLY A 130 13.07 4.17 -9.89
CA GLY A 130 13.01 2.71 -9.96
C GLY A 130 12.33 2.24 -11.24
N SER A 131 12.65 1.03 -11.67
CA SER A 131 12.12 0.40 -12.87
C SER A 131 11.10 -0.67 -12.54
N LEU A 132 9.84 -0.46 -12.93
CA LEU A 132 8.78 -1.45 -12.77
C LEU A 132 8.93 -2.60 -13.76
N VAL A 133 8.84 -3.82 -13.23
CA VAL A 133 8.68 -5.05 -13.99
C VAL A 133 7.29 -5.59 -13.67
N THR A 134 6.39 -5.58 -14.65
CA THR A 134 5.00 -5.95 -14.42
C THR A 134 4.67 -7.32 -14.97
N VAL A 135 3.94 -8.11 -14.17
CA VAL A 135 3.47 -9.46 -14.49
C VAL A 135 1.96 -9.40 -14.76
N PRO A 136 1.46 -9.98 -15.84
CA PRO A 136 0.01 -10.03 -16.07
C PRO A 136 -0.72 -10.85 -15.00
N TYR A 137 -1.95 -10.45 -14.70
CA TYR A 137 -2.87 -11.31 -13.94
C TYR A 137 -3.14 -12.62 -14.69
N ARG A 138 -3.37 -13.69 -13.92
CA ARG A 138 -3.84 -14.97 -14.44
C ARG A 138 -5.20 -15.29 -13.82
N ASP A 139 -6.21 -15.48 -14.63
CA ASP A 139 -7.59 -15.78 -14.18
C ASP A 139 -8.10 -14.73 -13.15
N ASP A 140 -7.83 -13.46 -13.43
CA ASP A 140 -8.15 -12.31 -12.59
C ASP A 140 -7.45 -12.27 -11.21
N CYS A 141 -6.50 -13.18 -10.94
CA CYS A 141 -5.68 -13.20 -9.74
C CYS A 141 -4.24 -12.79 -10.04
N GLU A 142 -3.54 -12.25 -9.06
CA GLU A 142 -2.09 -12.03 -9.15
C GLU A 142 -1.36 -13.37 -9.29
N ASP A 143 -0.45 -13.47 -10.26
CA ASP A 143 0.29 -14.69 -10.57
C ASP A 143 1.56 -14.78 -9.71
N LEU A 144 1.47 -15.45 -8.57
CA LEU A 144 2.55 -15.51 -7.59
C LEU A 144 3.81 -16.19 -8.15
N GLU A 145 3.65 -17.23 -8.96
CA GLU A 145 4.78 -17.91 -9.62
C GLU A 145 5.52 -16.97 -10.56
N ALA A 146 4.79 -16.30 -11.43
CA ALA A 146 5.38 -15.37 -12.37
C ALA A 146 6.01 -14.14 -11.69
N LEU A 147 5.46 -13.69 -10.54
CA LEU A 147 6.08 -12.64 -9.71
C LEU A 147 7.43 -13.10 -9.14
N LEU A 148 7.51 -14.34 -8.61
CA LEU A 148 8.76 -14.91 -8.08
C LEU A 148 9.79 -15.12 -9.19
N GLU A 149 9.39 -15.68 -10.34
CA GLU A 149 10.25 -15.85 -11.50
C GLU A 149 10.81 -14.52 -12.01
N ALA A 150 9.95 -13.53 -12.18
CA ALA A 150 10.36 -12.19 -12.60
C ALA A 150 11.33 -11.54 -11.60
N ALA A 151 11.10 -11.72 -10.30
CA ALA A 151 11.96 -11.18 -9.25
C ALA A 151 13.35 -11.82 -9.29
N ALA A 152 13.45 -13.14 -9.46
CA ALA A 152 14.70 -13.86 -9.60
C ALA A 152 15.47 -13.45 -10.87
N ASP A 153 14.80 -13.45 -12.02
CA ASP A 153 15.38 -13.13 -13.33
C ASP A 153 15.89 -11.69 -13.41
N GLN A 154 15.20 -10.77 -12.79
CA GLN A 154 15.53 -9.35 -12.82
C GLN A 154 16.37 -8.89 -11.62
N GLN A 155 16.68 -9.79 -10.67
CA GLN A 155 17.35 -9.47 -9.41
C GLN A 155 16.66 -8.29 -8.70
N ALA A 156 15.34 -8.39 -8.58
CA ALA A 156 14.52 -7.30 -8.07
C ALA A 156 14.79 -7.01 -6.59
N LYS A 157 14.74 -5.74 -6.21
CA LYS A 157 14.83 -5.30 -4.81
C LYS A 157 13.55 -5.56 -4.03
N LEU A 158 12.42 -5.48 -4.72
CA LEU A 158 11.08 -5.53 -4.14
C LEU A 158 10.14 -6.32 -5.03
N ILE A 159 9.29 -7.13 -4.38
CA ILE A 159 8.02 -7.62 -4.93
C ILE A 159 6.90 -6.91 -4.17
N TYR A 160 5.95 -6.31 -4.86
CA TYR A 160 4.71 -5.81 -4.27
C TYR A 160 3.56 -6.73 -4.64
N LEU A 161 2.83 -7.17 -3.62
CA LEU A 161 1.63 -8.01 -3.70
C LEU A 161 0.57 -7.43 -2.78
N ALA A 162 -0.66 -7.22 -3.27
CA ALA A 162 -1.80 -6.87 -2.44
C ALA A 162 -2.66 -8.10 -2.16
N ASN A 163 -2.97 -8.38 -0.90
CA ASN A 163 -3.76 -9.54 -0.50
C ASN A 163 -4.67 -9.25 0.70
N PRO A 164 -5.97 -8.98 0.49
CA PRO A 164 -6.72 -8.97 -0.78
C PRO A 164 -6.30 -7.90 -1.77
N ASP A 165 -6.37 -8.23 -3.07
CA ASP A 165 -5.94 -7.34 -4.14
C ASP A 165 -6.87 -6.14 -4.33
N ASN A 166 -6.29 -5.02 -4.64
CA ASN A 166 -6.96 -3.83 -5.16
C ASN A 166 -6.39 -3.55 -6.59
N PRO A 167 -7.19 -3.72 -7.69
CA PRO A 167 -8.66 -3.54 -7.70
C PRO A 167 -9.49 -4.82 -7.78
N MET A 168 -8.91 -6.00 -7.97
CA MET A 168 -9.66 -7.20 -8.34
C MET A 168 -10.49 -7.81 -7.20
N GLY A 169 -10.09 -7.58 -5.94
CA GLY A 169 -10.76 -8.14 -4.76
C GLY A 169 -10.54 -9.64 -4.58
N THR A 170 -9.63 -10.23 -5.33
CA THR A 170 -9.21 -11.63 -5.18
C THR A 170 -8.18 -11.75 -4.06
N TRP A 171 -8.05 -12.93 -3.44
CA TRP A 171 -7.03 -13.17 -2.42
C TRP A 171 -6.51 -14.59 -2.46
N TRP A 172 -5.32 -14.76 -1.95
CA TRP A 172 -4.66 -16.04 -1.72
C TRP A 172 -4.72 -16.38 -0.22
N GLY A 173 -5.01 -17.62 0.10
CA GLY A 173 -5.02 -18.10 1.48
C GLY A 173 -3.62 -18.14 2.11
N ALA A 174 -3.57 -18.17 3.44
CA ALA A 174 -2.33 -18.11 4.22
C ALA A 174 -1.28 -19.16 3.81
N GLU A 175 -1.69 -20.39 3.51
CA GLU A 175 -0.78 -21.46 3.08
C GLU A 175 -0.03 -21.07 1.81
N VAL A 176 -0.74 -20.54 0.80
CA VAL A 176 -0.16 -20.14 -0.48
C VAL A 176 0.78 -18.94 -0.32
N ILE A 177 0.39 -17.97 0.50
CA ILE A 177 1.24 -16.80 0.80
C ILE A 177 2.51 -17.23 1.56
N ASN A 178 2.40 -18.13 2.53
CA ASN A 178 3.57 -18.65 3.25
C ASN A 178 4.51 -19.44 2.33
N GLU A 179 3.99 -20.22 1.39
CA GLU A 179 4.79 -20.86 0.35
C GLU A 179 5.52 -19.83 -0.51
N MET A 180 4.85 -18.74 -0.90
CA MET A 180 5.49 -17.64 -1.63
C MET A 180 6.60 -16.99 -0.81
N ILE A 181 6.34 -16.65 0.46
CA ILE A 181 7.33 -16.04 1.38
C ILE A 181 8.60 -16.89 1.44
N ALA A 182 8.45 -18.22 1.60
CA ALA A 182 9.59 -19.15 1.69
C ALA A 182 10.42 -19.23 0.39
N ARG A 183 9.90 -18.73 -0.73
CA ARG A 183 10.53 -18.79 -2.06
C ARG A 183 10.99 -17.43 -2.60
N VAL A 184 10.80 -16.36 -1.82
CA VAL A 184 11.29 -15.03 -2.21
C VAL A 184 12.80 -15.10 -2.43
N PRO A 185 13.33 -14.58 -3.56
CA PRO A 185 14.76 -14.62 -3.84
C PRO A 185 15.59 -13.90 -2.75
N GLU A 186 16.77 -14.43 -2.44
CA GLU A 186 17.69 -13.79 -1.49
C GLU A 186 18.01 -12.34 -1.90
N GLY A 187 17.89 -11.42 -0.97
CA GLY A 187 18.10 -9.98 -1.21
C GLY A 187 16.89 -9.23 -1.78
N THR A 188 15.78 -9.92 -2.06
CA THR A 188 14.50 -9.33 -2.43
C THR A 188 13.61 -9.20 -1.21
N LEU A 189 12.92 -8.08 -1.03
CA LEU A 189 11.88 -7.94 0.00
C LEU A 189 10.50 -8.16 -0.63
N LEU A 190 9.66 -8.99 0.01
CA LEU A 190 8.23 -9.05 -0.30
C LEU A 190 7.49 -8.00 0.52
N LEU A 191 6.84 -7.07 -0.15
CA LEU A 191 5.91 -6.11 0.44
C LEU A 191 4.49 -6.64 0.23
N LEU A 192 3.94 -7.25 1.29
CA LEU A 192 2.57 -7.74 1.32
C LEU A 192 1.66 -6.65 1.84
N ASP A 193 0.77 -6.14 0.99
CA ASP A 193 -0.20 -5.10 1.31
C ASP A 193 -1.52 -5.74 1.72
N GLU A 194 -1.82 -5.68 3.01
CA GLU A 194 -3.04 -6.21 3.61
C GLU A 194 -4.03 -5.11 4.02
N ALA A 195 -4.04 -3.97 3.30
CA ALA A 195 -4.94 -2.85 3.61
C ALA A 195 -6.43 -3.25 3.62
N TYR A 196 -6.78 -4.34 2.96
CA TYR A 196 -8.12 -4.92 2.94
C TYR A 196 -8.23 -6.24 3.72
N GLY A 197 -7.25 -6.57 4.54
CA GLY A 197 -7.22 -7.82 5.32
C GLY A 197 -8.43 -8.02 6.20
N GLU A 198 -8.95 -6.97 6.82
CA GLU A 198 -10.14 -7.00 7.67
C GLU A 198 -11.45 -7.38 6.92
N PHE A 199 -11.42 -7.38 5.58
CA PHE A 199 -12.55 -7.81 4.75
C PHE A 199 -12.41 -9.25 4.24
N ALA A 200 -11.25 -9.89 4.44
CA ALA A 200 -11.05 -11.30 4.15
C ALA A 200 -11.76 -12.19 5.18
N GLU A 201 -12.00 -13.44 4.81
CA GLU A 201 -12.55 -14.38 5.77
C GLU A 201 -11.53 -14.64 6.91
N PRO A 202 -11.99 -14.82 8.15
CA PRO A 202 -11.12 -15.18 9.26
C PRO A 202 -10.23 -16.39 8.88
N ASP A 203 -9.00 -16.38 9.35
CA ASP A 203 -7.98 -17.43 9.14
C ASP A 203 -7.50 -17.59 7.68
N THR A 204 -7.81 -16.64 6.78
CA THR A 204 -7.33 -16.69 5.39
C THR A 204 -6.03 -15.94 5.16
N LEU A 205 -5.66 -15.03 6.06
CA LEU A 205 -4.40 -14.28 5.98
C LEU A 205 -3.29 -14.99 6.75
N PRO A 206 -2.02 -14.84 6.34
CA PRO A 206 -0.90 -15.42 7.08
C PRO A 206 -0.78 -14.81 8.49
N GLU A 207 -0.35 -15.62 9.45
CA GLU A 207 0.07 -15.10 10.74
C GLU A 207 1.36 -14.29 10.58
N ILE A 208 1.46 -13.18 11.31
CA ILE A 208 2.66 -12.35 11.30
C ILE A 208 3.76 -13.07 12.09
N ASP A 209 4.77 -13.59 11.39
CA ASP A 209 5.97 -14.15 11.99
C ASP A 209 7.14 -13.15 11.88
N VAL A 210 7.60 -12.65 13.01
CA VAL A 210 8.71 -11.70 13.13
C VAL A 210 9.98 -12.35 13.70
N SER A 211 10.06 -13.68 13.70
CA SER A 211 11.17 -14.44 14.29
C SER A 211 12.36 -14.63 13.34
N SER A 212 12.24 -14.27 12.07
CA SER A 212 13.27 -14.46 11.03
C SER A 212 14.09 -13.20 10.75
#